data_b32d2d0de9ea3488eb403b7548a1e43b
#
_entry.id   b32d2d0de9ea3488eb403b7548a1e43b
#
_cell.length_a   1.000
_cell.length_b   1.000
_cell.length_c   1.000
_cell.angle_alpha   90.00
_cell.angle_beta   90.00
_cell.angle_gamma   90.00
#
_symmetry.space_group_name_H-M   'P 1'
#
loop_
_entity.id
_entity.type
_entity.pdbx_description
1 polymer ?
#
loop_
_entity_poly.entity_id
_entity_poly.type
_entity_poly.pdbx_seq_one_letter_code
_entity_poly.pdbx_strand_id
1 'polypeptide(L)'
;YEVDQYIQNESEQFVVVTCENEGAQINNIFEDMEKSVKVMESYIMDFFTEEVQIEDQDFQENVINSVDRMFADVAKHASGAVAYYFRFDPAFSDSKMGLFYSKTKGNNQYVSLEPTDITLYEKNDTEHVGWFWQPYEAGEPVWMFPYYNQNNNIYMISYVVPMYYEEKFIGIVGMDFDYTVLAERVHEINIYENGFAHLQIDETVVCSFDSDCELDAKDNSKYLRVSKELKNGMTLVLSASYDDIRQIRYEIGFEILFVVLVLSAFFTIIAIFVVRKIVAPLKKLADASVKLSNGDYNVEFLN
;
A
#
# COMPACT_ATOMS: atom_id res chain seq x y z
N TYR A 1 3.94 34.52 2.24
CA TYR A 1 2.53 34.11 2.29
C TYR A 1 2.16 33.21 1.09
N GLU A 2 2.39 33.61 -0.16
CA GLU A 2 2.10 32.77 -1.35
C GLU A 2 3.03 31.57 -1.45
N VAL A 3 4.31 31.73 -1.16
CA VAL A 3 5.28 30.60 -1.15
C VAL A 3 4.96 29.60 -0.03
N ASP A 4 4.55 30.08 1.14
CA ASP A 4 4.14 29.22 2.25
C ASP A 4 2.94 28.35 1.89
N GLN A 5 1.95 28.96 1.25
CA GLN A 5 0.74 28.24 0.82
C GLN A 5 1.04 27.26 -0.31
N TYR A 6 1.96 27.60 -1.22
CA TYR A 6 2.40 26.71 -2.28
C TYR A 6 3.10 25.46 -1.72
N ILE A 7 4.08 25.64 -0.82
CA ILE A 7 4.82 24.50 -0.23
C ILE A 7 3.89 23.62 0.60
N GLN A 8 2.94 24.20 1.33
CA GLN A 8 1.95 23.41 2.07
C GLN A 8 1.10 22.57 1.11
N ASN A 9 0.58 23.14 0.03
CA ASN A 9 -0.20 22.41 -0.97
C ASN A 9 0.61 21.30 -1.65
N GLU A 10 1.88 21.54 -1.98
CA GLU A 10 2.75 20.51 -2.56
C GLU A 10 3.01 19.37 -1.58
N SER A 11 3.22 19.67 -0.30
CA SER A 11 3.41 18.68 0.75
C SER A 11 2.16 17.82 0.97
N GLU A 12 0.98 18.44 0.99
CA GLU A 12 -0.30 17.73 1.07
C GLU A 12 -0.52 16.83 -0.15
N GLN A 13 -0.25 17.34 -1.35
CA GLN A 13 -0.32 16.58 -2.60
C GLN A 13 0.65 15.38 -2.60
N PHE A 14 1.85 15.55 -2.08
CA PHE A 14 2.81 14.46 -1.96
C PHE A 14 2.27 13.32 -1.08
N VAL A 15 1.69 13.63 0.07
CA VAL A 15 1.08 12.62 0.96
C VAL A 15 -0.09 11.91 0.27
N VAL A 16 -0.94 12.66 -0.45
CA VAL A 16 -2.06 12.11 -1.21
C VAL A 16 -1.58 11.14 -2.28
N VAL A 17 -0.63 11.57 -3.12
CA VAL A 17 -0.09 10.73 -4.21
C VAL A 17 0.61 9.49 -3.66
N THR A 18 1.34 9.63 -2.55
CA THR A 18 1.98 8.49 -1.88
C THR A 18 0.94 7.51 -1.37
N CYS A 19 -0.13 7.98 -0.71
CA CYS A 19 -1.21 7.14 -0.22
C CYS A 19 -1.90 6.37 -1.36
N GLU A 20 -2.21 7.05 -2.46
CA GLU A 20 -2.81 6.44 -3.65
C GLU A 20 -1.89 5.37 -4.26
N ASN A 21 -0.61 5.66 -4.40
CA ASN A 21 0.36 4.72 -4.98
C ASN A 21 0.58 3.49 -4.11
N GLU A 22 0.78 3.67 -2.80
CA GLU A 22 0.98 2.57 -1.87
C GLU A 22 -0.30 1.72 -1.74
N GLY A 23 -1.46 2.36 -1.65
CA GLY A 23 -2.74 1.67 -1.65
C GLY A 23 -2.99 0.88 -2.94
N ALA A 24 -2.59 1.41 -4.10
CA ALA A 24 -2.67 0.69 -5.37
C ALA A 24 -1.74 -0.54 -5.39
N GLN A 25 -0.53 -0.45 -4.84
CA GLN A 25 0.39 -1.59 -4.75
C GLN A 25 -0.16 -2.70 -3.82
N ILE A 26 -0.76 -2.32 -2.68
CA ILE A 26 -1.41 -3.27 -1.78
C ILE A 26 -2.62 -3.91 -2.47
N ASN A 27 -3.43 -3.12 -3.16
CA ASN A 27 -4.57 -3.65 -3.92
C ASN A 27 -4.17 -4.63 -5.03
N ASN A 28 -3.01 -4.45 -5.67
CA ASN A 28 -2.50 -5.41 -6.63
C ASN A 28 -2.23 -6.79 -5.99
N ILE A 29 -1.75 -6.82 -4.74
CA ILE A 29 -1.56 -8.07 -4.00
C ILE A 29 -2.90 -8.77 -3.78
N PHE A 30 -3.92 -8.02 -3.36
CA PHE A 30 -5.27 -8.55 -3.17
C PHE A 30 -5.89 -9.03 -4.48
N GLU A 31 -5.71 -8.28 -5.57
CA GLU A 31 -6.19 -8.69 -6.89
C GLU A 31 -5.54 -9.98 -7.39
N ASP A 32 -4.25 -10.17 -7.16
CA ASP A 32 -3.57 -11.39 -7.55
C ASP A 32 -4.05 -12.59 -6.74
N MET A 33 -4.39 -12.38 -5.47
CA MET A 33 -5.00 -13.41 -4.63
C MET A 33 -6.42 -13.75 -5.11
N GLU A 34 -7.28 -12.75 -5.36
CA GLU A 34 -8.61 -12.93 -5.91
C GLU A 34 -8.59 -13.72 -7.22
N LYS A 35 -7.68 -13.35 -8.15
CA LYS A 35 -7.49 -14.04 -9.43
C LYS A 35 -7.05 -15.49 -9.22
N SER A 36 -6.13 -15.72 -8.27
CA SER A 36 -5.63 -17.07 -7.95
C SER A 36 -6.74 -17.97 -7.43
N VAL A 37 -7.55 -17.48 -6.48
CA VAL A 37 -8.70 -18.24 -5.95
C VAL A 37 -9.75 -18.47 -7.03
N LYS A 38 -9.98 -17.47 -7.90
CA LYS A 38 -10.93 -17.61 -9.03
C LYS A 38 -10.49 -18.68 -10.05
N VAL A 39 -9.20 -18.80 -10.29
CA VAL A 39 -8.64 -19.88 -11.12
C VAL A 39 -8.86 -21.24 -10.45
N MET A 40 -8.62 -21.34 -9.13
CA MET A 40 -8.88 -22.55 -8.37
C MET A 40 -10.37 -22.95 -8.41
N GLU A 41 -11.27 -21.98 -8.16
CA GLU A 41 -12.72 -22.18 -8.26
C GLU A 41 -13.12 -22.72 -9.63
N SER A 42 -12.70 -22.03 -10.69
CA SER A 42 -13.05 -22.42 -12.07
C SER A 42 -12.59 -23.85 -12.39
N TYR A 43 -11.39 -24.22 -11.93
CA TYR A 43 -10.86 -25.56 -12.15
C TYR A 43 -11.63 -26.64 -11.38
N ILE A 44 -12.10 -26.34 -10.15
CA ILE A 44 -12.98 -27.26 -9.41
C ILE A 44 -14.31 -27.39 -10.17
N MET A 45 -14.89 -26.29 -10.61
CA MET A 45 -16.19 -26.30 -11.27
C MET A 45 -16.21 -27.03 -12.61
N ASP A 46 -15.08 -27.20 -13.27
CA ASP A 46 -14.95 -28.00 -14.49
C ASP A 46 -15.27 -29.50 -14.28
N PHE A 47 -15.21 -30.01 -13.04
CA PHE A 47 -15.59 -31.37 -12.71
C PHE A 47 -17.11 -31.56 -12.53
N PHE A 48 -17.85 -30.47 -12.34
CA PHE A 48 -19.29 -30.49 -12.11
C PHE A 48 -20.05 -30.42 -13.44
N THR A 49 -20.51 -31.56 -13.91
CA THR A 49 -21.30 -31.72 -15.14
C THR A 49 -22.68 -32.28 -14.84
N GLU A 50 -23.62 -32.21 -15.79
CA GLU A 50 -25.03 -32.65 -15.60
C GLU A 50 -25.22 -34.11 -15.10
N GLU A 51 -24.18 -34.94 -15.23
CA GLU A 51 -24.24 -36.38 -14.82
C GLU A 51 -23.65 -36.62 -13.43
N VAL A 52 -23.17 -35.59 -12.73
CA VAL A 52 -22.41 -35.76 -11.48
C VAL A 52 -23.34 -35.99 -10.30
N GLN A 53 -23.05 -37.04 -9.53
CA GLN A 53 -23.61 -37.24 -8.21
C GLN A 53 -22.69 -36.64 -7.15
N ILE A 54 -23.01 -35.43 -6.71
CA ILE A 54 -22.16 -34.66 -5.77
C ILE A 54 -22.01 -35.33 -4.40
N GLU A 55 -22.87 -36.26 -4.07
CA GLU A 55 -22.86 -37.04 -2.82
C GLU A 55 -21.98 -38.28 -2.93
N ASP A 56 -21.46 -38.60 -4.14
CA ASP A 56 -20.58 -39.74 -4.37
C ASP A 56 -19.17 -39.45 -3.83
N GLN A 57 -18.75 -40.25 -2.87
CA GLN A 57 -17.43 -40.12 -2.25
C GLN A 57 -16.29 -40.34 -3.24
N ASP A 58 -16.41 -41.30 -4.16
CA ASP A 58 -15.39 -41.57 -5.18
C ASP A 58 -15.21 -40.36 -6.11
N PHE A 59 -16.32 -39.67 -6.45
CA PHE A 59 -16.28 -38.41 -7.20
C PHE A 59 -15.56 -37.32 -6.41
N GLN A 60 -15.91 -37.10 -5.12
CA GLN A 60 -15.30 -36.10 -4.27
C GLN A 60 -13.80 -36.32 -4.12
N GLU A 61 -13.37 -37.56 -3.87
CA GLU A 61 -11.93 -37.91 -3.77
C GLU A 61 -11.20 -37.69 -5.11
N ASN A 62 -11.84 -38.01 -6.23
CA ASN A 62 -11.26 -37.74 -7.56
C ASN A 62 -11.06 -36.24 -7.82
N VAL A 63 -12.02 -35.39 -7.46
CA VAL A 63 -11.88 -33.94 -7.55
C VAL A 63 -10.68 -33.48 -6.71
N ILE A 64 -10.60 -33.87 -5.43
CA ILE A 64 -9.52 -33.50 -4.52
C ILE A 64 -8.15 -33.86 -5.10
N ASN A 65 -7.99 -35.10 -5.53
CA ASN A 65 -6.73 -35.60 -6.11
C ASN A 65 -6.34 -34.89 -7.41
N SER A 66 -7.33 -34.48 -8.19
CA SER A 66 -7.10 -33.80 -9.47
C SER A 66 -6.70 -32.34 -9.28
N VAL A 67 -7.26 -31.65 -8.30
CA VAL A 67 -6.97 -30.22 -8.06
C VAL A 67 -5.68 -30.00 -7.27
N ASP A 68 -5.22 -30.96 -6.49
CA ASP A 68 -4.10 -30.84 -5.56
C ASP A 68 -2.83 -30.25 -6.21
N ARG A 69 -2.41 -30.82 -7.33
CA ARG A 69 -1.21 -30.34 -8.05
C ARG A 69 -1.39 -28.95 -8.62
N MET A 70 -2.55 -28.66 -9.19
CA MET A 70 -2.84 -27.35 -9.79
C MET A 70 -2.88 -26.26 -8.72
N PHE A 71 -3.49 -26.54 -7.58
CA PHE A 71 -3.53 -25.60 -6.45
C PHE A 71 -2.12 -25.27 -5.93
N ALA A 72 -1.26 -26.29 -5.80
CA ALA A 72 0.12 -26.08 -5.41
C ALA A 72 0.88 -25.15 -6.40
N ASP A 73 0.61 -25.31 -7.70
CA ASP A 73 1.24 -24.46 -8.72
C ASP A 73 0.68 -23.04 -8.71
N VAL A 74 -0.62 -22.85 -8.55
CA VAL A 74 -1.23 -21.49 -8.39
C VAL A 74 -0.69 -20.80 -7.14
N ALA A 75 -0.67 -21.48 -6.01
CA ALA A 75 -0.25 -20.91 -4.73
C ALA A 75 1.25 -20.48 -4.71
N LYS A 76 2.11 -21.16 -5.48
CA LYS A 76 3.52 -20.74 -5.63
C LYS A 76 3.68 -19.38 -6.29
N HIS A 77 2.74 -18.97 -7.15
CA HIS A 77 2.78 -17.72 -7.88
C HIS A 77 2.00 -16.60 -7.19
N ALA A 78 1.17 -16.93 -6.20
CA ALA A 78 0.46 -15.96 -5.38
C ALA A 78 1.40 -15.34 -4.34
N SER A 79 1.80 -14.09 -4.53
CA SER A 79 2.72 -13.38 -3.64
C SER A 79 2.12 -13.24 -2.24
N GLY A 80 2.85 -13.66 -1.21
CA GLY A 80 2.41 -13.56 0.19
C GLY A 80 1.42 -14.65 0.63
N ALA A 81 0.99 -15.54 -0.25
CA ALA A 81 0.12 -16.65 0.12
C ALA A 81 0.81 -17.62 1.08
N VAL A 82 0.14 -17.95 2.18
CA VAL A 82 0.64 -18.86 3.23
C VAL A 82 -0.19 -20.13 3.37
N ALA A 83 -1.43 -20.11 2.94
CA ALA A 83 -2.25 -21.31 2.88
C ALA A 83 -3.21 -21.27 1.69
N TYR A 84 -3.66 -22.44 1.29
CA TYR A 84 -4.74 -22.62 0.33
C TYR A 84 -5.54 -23.86 0.69
N TYR A 85 -6.83 -23.83 0.39
CA TYR A 85 -7.74 -24.89 0.78
C TYR A 85 -8.95 -24.97 -0.14
N PHE A 86 -9.54 -26.17 -0.14
CA PHE A 86 -10.82 -26.48 -0.72
C PHE A 86 -11.58 -27.41 0.23
N ARG A 87 -12.83 -27.11 0.51
CA ARG A 87 -13.67 -27.88 1.42
C ARG A 87 -15.03 -28.10 0.81
N PHE A 88 -15.46 -29.36 0.79
CA PHE A 88 -16.84 -29.70 0.47
C PHE A 88 -17.79 -29.35 1.62
N ASP A 89 -19.08 -29.19 1.29
CA ASP A 89 -20.14 -29.01 2.29
C ASP A 89 -20.36 -30.32 3.07
N PRO A 90 -20.25 -30.32 4.40
CA PRO A 90 -20.49 -31.47 5.23
C PRO A 90 -21.95 -31.95 5.18
N ALA A 91 -22.88 -31.19 4.60
CA ALA A 91 -24.26 -31.65 4.41
C ALA A 91 -24.37 -32.90 3.53
N PHE A 92 -23.38 -33.17 2.68
CA PHE A 92 -23.37 -34.32 1.77
C PHE A 92 -22.00 -35.00 1.63
N SER A 93 -21.01 -34.57 2.38
CA SER A 93 -19.66 -35.12 2.37
C SER A 93 -19.18 -35.45 3.79
N ASP A 94 -18.04 -36.12 3.90
CA ASP A 94 -17.34 -36.21 5.18
C ASP A 94 -16.97 -34.83 5.69
N SER A 95 -17.04 -34.60 7.00
CA SER A 95 -16.80 -33.29 7.63
C SER A 95 -15.40 -32.71 7.40
N LYS A 96 -14.46 -33.58 7.00
CA LYS A 96 -13.08 -33.18 6.65
C LYS A 96 -12.78 -33.28 5.15
N MET A 97 -13.77 -33.62 4.32
CA MET A 97 -13.59 -33.81 2.88
C MET A 97 -13.09 -32.52 2.23
N GLY A 98 -11.86 -32.58 1.70
CA GLY A 98 -11.19 -31.42 1.08
C GLY A 98 -9.69 -31.52 1.21
N LEU A 99 -9.01 -30.43 0.88
CA LEU A 99 -7.58 -30.26 1.08
C LEU A 99 -7.28 -28.99 1.87
N PHE A 100 -6.20 -29.02 2.63
CA PHE A 100 -5.65 -27.88 3.33
C PHE A 100 -4.13 -27.96 3.32
N TYR A 101 -3.50 -26.95 2.70
CA TYR A 101 -2.05 -26.80 2.68
C TYR A 101 -1.66 -25.47 3.28
N SER A 102 -0.66 -25.48 4.16
CA SER A 102 -0.16 -24.26 4.77
C SER A 102 1.35 -24.30 4.91
N LYS A 103 1.96 -23.13 4.81
CA LYS A 103 3.30 -22.88 5.34
C LYS A 103 3.21 -22.81 6.85
N THR A 104 4.23 -23.29 7.53
CA THR A 104 4.33 -23.19 8.99
C THR A 104 5.46 -22.23 9.37
N LYS A 105 5.40 -21.66 10.56
CA LYS A 105 6.39 -20.72 11.04
C LYS A 105 7.81 -21.27 10.89
N GLY A 106 8.64 -20.59 10.12
CA GLY A 106 10.03 -20.97 9.83
C GLY A 106 10.20 -21.98 8.68
N ASN A 107 9.11 -22.41 8.03
CA ASN A 107 9.15 -23.26 6.83
C ASN A 107 8.37 -22.61 5.70
N ASN A 108 9.08 -22.23 4.62
CA ASN A 108 8.47 -21.58 3.46
C ASN A 108 7.87 -22.56 2.44
N GLN A 109 7.79 -23.85 2.78
CA GLN A 109 7.17 -24.87 1.95
C GLN A 109 5.76 -25.18 2.44
N TYR A 110 4.84 -25.38 1.48
CA TYR A 110 3.51 -25.86 1.80
C TYR A 110 3.55 -27.30 2.27
N VAL A 111 2.92 -27.57 3.39
CA VAL A 111 2.71 -28.92 3.95
C VAL A 111 1.22 -29.19 4.02
N SER A 112 0.83 -30.41 3.72
CA SER A 112 -0.55 -30.84 3.89
C SER A 112 -0.86 -30.95 5.38
N LEU A 113 -1.93 -30.29 5.79
CA LEU A 113 -2.47 -30.35 7.15
C LEU A 113 -3.83 -31.04 7.14
N GLU A 114 -4.18 -31.65 8.26
CA GLU A 114 -5.51 -32.21 8.41
C GLU A 114 -6.55 -31.09 8.41
N PRO A 115 -7.57 -31.15 7.54
CA PRO A 115 -8.63 -30.18 7.53
C PRO A 115 -9.41 -30.16 8.85
N THR A 116 -9.78 -28.96 9.31
CA THR A 116 -10.61 -28.80 10.52
C THR A 116 -11.96 -29.51 10.35
N ASP A 117 -12.36 -30.27 11.33
CA ASP A 117 -13.73 -30.82 11.39
C ASP A 117 -14.68 -29.71 11.80
N ILE A 118 -15.36 -29.11 10.82
CA ILE A 118 -16.24 -27.96 11.03
C ILE A 118 -17.52 -28.32 11.78
N THR A 119 -17.87 -29.62 11.87
CA THR A 119 -19.06 -30.09 12.59
C THR A 119 -18.88 -30.10 14.11
N LEU A 120 -17.65 -29.94 14.59
CA LEU A 120 -17.36 -29.84 16.03
C LEU A 120 -17.68 -28.44 16.61
N TYR A 121 -18.01 -27.48 15.78
CA TYR A 121 -18.24 -26.10 16.15
C TYR A 121 -19.62 -25.62 15.76
N GLU A 122 -20.18 -24.70 16.53
CA GLU A 122 -21.42 -24.02 16.15
C GLU A 122 -21.16 -23.10 14.94
N LYS A 123 -22.14 -22.92 14.04
CA LYS A 123 -22.00 -22.11 12.83
C LYS A 123 -21.61 -20.66 13.10
N ASN A 124 -22.01 -20.11 14.26
CA ASN A 124 -21.71 -18.76 14.70
C ASN A 124 -20.35 -18.61 15.42
N ASP A 125 -19.59 -19.72 15.56
CA ASP A 125 -18.21 -19.67 16.04
C ASP A 125 -17.29 -19.16 14.94
N THR A 126 -17.21 -17.81 14.85
CA THR A 126 -16.44 -17.14 13.80
C THR A 126 -14.93 -17.33 13.94
N GLU A 127 -14.45 -17.63 15.15
CA GLU A 127 -13.02 -17.85 15.41
C GLU A 127 -12.53 -19.16 14.79
N HIS A 128 -13.32 -20.25 14.87
CA HIS A 128 -12.90 -21.57 14.40
C HIS A 128 -13.40 -21.92 13.00
N VAL A 129 -14.63 -21.50 12.65
CA VAL A 129 -15.29 -21.91 11.40
C VAL A 129 -15.90 -20.74 10.61
N GLY A 130 -15.58 -19.51 10.98
CA GLY A 130 -16.04 -18.31 10.26
C GLY A 130 -15.61 -18.31 8.80
N TRP A 131 -14.40 -18.79 8.49
CA TRP A 131 -13.87 -18.93 7.13
C TRP A 131 -14.71 -19.83 6.22
N PHE A 132 -15.53 -20.72 6.78
CA PHE A 132 -16.46 -21.59 6.04
C PHE A 132 -17.86 -20.99 5.98
N TRP A 133 -18.41 -20.53 7.12
CA TRP A 133 -19.81 -20.14 7.19
C TRP A 133 -20.07 -18.71 6.75
N GLN A 134 -19.14 -17.75 6.92
CA GLN A 134 -19.37 -16.38 6.48
C GLN A 134 -19.53 -16.26 4.94
N PRO A 135 -18.68 -16.85 4.09
CA PRO A 135 -18.93 -16.84 2.64
C PRO A 135 -20.20 -17.60 2.25
N TYR A 136 -20.55 -18.67 2.94
CA TYR A 136 -21.83 -19.37 2.73
C TYR A 136 -23.03 -18.44 3.02
N GLU A 137 -23.01 -17.71 4.12
CA GLU A 137 -24.09 -16.80 4.52
C GLU A 137 -24.17 -15.56 3.61
N ALA A 138 -23.02 -15.05 3.17
CA ALA A 138 -22.94 -13.93 2.22
C ALA A 138 -23.44 -14.32 0.81
N GLY A 139 -23.27 -15.57 0.41
CA GLY A 139 -23.59 -16.04 -0.95
C GLY A 139 -22.64 -15.51 -2.03
N GLU A 140 -21.57 -14.84 -1.64
CA GLU A 140 -20.57 -14.21 -2.50
C GLU A 140 -19.16 -14.31 -1.89
N PRO A 141 -18.10 -14.06 -2.67
CA PRO A 141 -16.73 -14.04 -2.15
C PRO A 141 -16.54 -13.04 -1.02
N VAL A 142 -15.82 -13.44 0.02
CA VAL A 142 -15.60 -12.65 1.24
C VAL A 142 -14.12 -12.52 1.55
N TRP A 143 -13.69 -11.30 1.90
CA TRP A 143 -12.45 -11.04 2.59
C TRP A 143 -12.66 -11.17 4.09
N MET A 144 -11.90 -12.09 4.71
CA MET A 144 -11.86 -12.24 6.16
C MET A 144 -10.85 -11.25 6.73
N PHE A 145 -11.23 -10.54 7.79
CA PHE A 145 -10.32 -9.64 8.50
C PHE A 145 -9.25 -10.41 9.28
N PRO A 146 -8.14 -9.75 9.64
CA PRO A 146 -7.02 -10.43 10.28
C PRO A 146 -7.45 -11.24 11.50
N TYR A 147 -7.09 -12.51 11.50
CA TYR A 147 -7.31 -13.42 12.61
C TYR A 147 -6.09 -14.31 12.82
N TYR A 148 -5.95 -14.81 14.04
CA TYR A 148 -4.88 -15.75 14.38
C TYR A 148 -5.35 -17.19 14.16
N ASN A 149 -4.68 -17.90 13.26
CA ASN A 149 -4.98 -19.32 13.05
C ASN A 149 -4.08 -20.20 13.93
N GLN A 150 -4.68 -20.87 14.90
CA GLN A 150 -3.98 -21.72 15.86
C GLN A 150 -3.31 -22.96 15.23
N ASN A 151 -3.80 -23.44 14.05
CA ASN A 151 -3.28 -24.66 13.41
C ASN A 151 -1.88 -24.45 12.82
N ASN A 152 -1.57 -23.26 12.33
CA ASN A 152 -0.28 -22.91 11.72
C ASN A 152 0.49 -21.83 12.46
N ASN A 153 -0.08 -21.25 13.53
CA ASN A 153 0.48 -20.15 14.32
C ASN A 153 0.82 -18.90 13.49
N ILE A 154 -0.04 -18.54 12.54
CA ILE A 154 0.12 -17.37 11.67
C ILE A 154 -1.08 -16.44 11.82
N TYR A 155 -0.83 -15.13 11.89
CA TYR A 155 -1.84 -14.11 11.66
C TYR A 155 -2.09 -14.00 10.15
N MET A 156 -3.34 -14.11 9.74
CA MET A 156 -3.69 -14.15 8.33
C MET A 156 -4.95 -13.37 8.01
N ILE A 157 -5.05 -12.95 6.77
CA ILE A 157 -6.28 -12.51 6.11
C ILE A 157 -6.61 -13.53 5.04
N SER A 158 -7.88 -13.79 4.82
CA SER A 158 -8.30 -14.84 3.88
C SER A 158 -9.25 -14.27 2.83
N TYR A 159 -9.10 -14.74 1.61
CA TYR A 159 -10.10 -14.55 0.57
C TYR A 159 -10.76 -15.88 0.26
N VAL A 160 -12.07 -15.95 0.45
CA VAL A 160 -12.83 -17.21 0.37
C VAL A 160 -14.01 -17.04 -0.57
N VAL A 161 -14.16 -18.01 -1.46
CA VAL A 161 -15.21 -18.05 -2.49
C VAL A 161 -16.14 -19.23 -2.17
N PRO A 162 -17.44 -18.99 -1.95
CA PRO A 162 -18.43 -20.04 -1.86
C PRO A 162 -18.76 -20.56 -3.26
N MET A 163 -18.81 -21.87 -3.41
CA MET A 163 -19.09 -22.54 -4.68
C MET A 163 -20.50 -23.11 -4.72
N TYR A 164 -21.16 -22.92 -5.85
CA TYR A 164 -22.52 -23.39 -6.08
C TYR A 164 -22.59 -24.17 -7.38
N TYR A 165 -23.31 -25.28 -7.34
CA TYR A 165 -23.69 -26.06 -8.51
C TYR A 165 -25.22 -26.24 -8.53
N GLU A 166 -25.88 -25.83 -9.60
CA GLU A 166 -27.36 -25.84 -9.71
C GLU A 166 -28.07 -25.21 -8.49
N GLU A 167 -27.58 -24.03 -8.07
CA GLU A 167 -28.06 -23.28 -6.89
C GLU A 167 -27.82 -23.99 -5.53
N LYS A 168 -27.23 -25.19 -5.52
CA LYS A 168 -26.84 -25.90 -4.30
C LYS A 168 -25.44 -25.51 -3.90
N PHE A 169 -25.24 -25.10 -2.66
CA PHE A 169 -23.92 -24.87 -2.10
C PHE A 169 -23.16 -26.19 -2.05
N ILE A 170 -21.94 -26.21 -2.61
CA ILE A 170 -21.11 -27.43 -2.68
C ILE A 170 -19.86 -27.34 -1.80
N GLY A 171 -19.50 -26.14 -1.35
CA GLY A 171 -18.33 -25.96 -0.51
C GLY A 171 -17.67 -24.60 -0.74
N ILE A 172 -16.46 -24.48 -0.26
CA ILE A 172 -15.67 -23.26 -0.39
C ILE A 172 -14.27 -23.55 -0.93
N VAL A 173 -13.68 -22.56 -1.59
CA VAL A 173 -12.27 -22.51 -1.94
C VAL A 173 -11.66 -21.19 -1.46
N GLY A 174 -10.46 -21.23 -0.93
CA GLY A 174 -9.85 -20.03 -0.39
C GLY A 174 -8.34 -20.08 -0.35
N MET A 175 -7.78 -18.91 -0.08
CA MET A 175 -6.36 -18.70 0.10
C MET A 175 -6.13 -17.71 1.24
N ASP A 176 -5.10 -17.98 2.03
CA ASP A 176 -4.72 -17.13 3.16
C ASP A 176 -3.41 -16.40 2.85
N PHE A 177 -3.34 -15.16 3.26
CA PHE A 177 -2.19 -14.28 3.15
C PHE A 177 -1.63 -13.98 4.54
N ASP A 178 -0.31 -14.00 4.69
CA ASP A 178 0.34 -13.64 5.95
C ASP A 178 0.17 -12.14 6.24
N TYR A 179 -0.65 -11.85 7.24
CA TYR A 179 -0.89 -10.49 7.67
C TYR A 179 0.37 -9.76 8.15
N THR A 180 1.35 -10.52 8.71
CA THR A 180 2.62 -9.94 9.16
C THR A 180 3.38 -9.30 7.99
N VAL A 181 3.38 -9.94 6.82
CA VAL A 181 4.02 -9.42 5.60
C VAL A 181 3.36 -8.12 5.13
N LEU A 182 2.03 -8.05 5.21
CA LEU A 182 1.30 -6.82 4.88
C LEU A 182 1.61 -5.71 5.89
N ALA A 183 1.64 -6.05 7.16
CA ALA A 183 1.92 -5.14 8.24
C ALA A 183 3.35 -4.55 8.15
N GLU A 184 4.36 -5.41 7.89
CA GLU A 184 5.74 -4.98 7.66
C GLU A 184 5.85 -4.03 6.46
N ARG A 185 5.18 -4.36 5.34
CA ARG A 185 5.16 -3.48 4.18
C ARG A 185 4.55 -2.12 4.48
N VAL A 186 3.46 -2.06 5.24
CA VAL A 186 2.83 -0.79 5.63
C VAL A 186 3.74 0.01 6.57
N HIS A 187 4.44 -0.67 7.48
CA HIS A 187 5.41 -0.04 8.39
C HIS A 187 6.61 0.56 7.62
N GLU A 188 7.01 -0.01 6.51
CA GLU A 188 8.11 0.49 5.67
C GLU A 188 7.73 1.73 4.84
N ILE A 189 6.45 2.12 4.79
CA ILE A 189 6.02 3.32 4.08
C ILE A 189 6.53 4.56 4.82
N ASN A 190 7.56 5.19 4.24
CA ASN A 190 8.15 6.40 4.80
C ASN A 190 7.47 7.65 4.26
N ILE A 191 7.00 8.49 5.17
CA ILE A 191 6.41 9.80 4.88
C ILE A 191 7.14 10.83 5.71
N TYR A 192 8.09 11.51 5.10
CA TYR A 192 8.99 12.41 5.81
C TYR A 192 9.78 11.70 6.93
N GLU A 193 10.23 12.43 7.95
CA GLU A 193 11.09 11.90 9.02
C GLU A 193 10.29 11.26 10.16
N ASN A 194 9.14 11.86 10.52
CA ASN A 194 8.30 11.45 11.66
C ASN A 194 6.88 11.03 11.24
N GLY A 195 6.65 10.78 9.96
CA GLY A 195 5.39 10.27 9.46
C GLY A 195 5.32 8.74 9.55
N PHE A 196 4.13 8.20 9.53
CA PHE A 196 3.89 6.75 9.61
C PHE A 196 2.64 6.36 8.82
N ALA A 197 2.53 5.06 8.54
CA ALA A 197 1.36 4.46 7.92
C ALA A 197 0.79 3.35 8.81
N HIS A 198 -0.52 3.15 8.72
CA HIS A 198 -1.20 2.05 9.39
C HIS A 198 -2.43 1.59 8.61
N LEU A 199 -2.89 0.39 8.94
CA LEU A 199 -4.16 -0.15 8.44
C LEU A 199 -5.23 -0.03 9.52
N GLN A 200 -6.47 0.23 9.10
CA GLN A 200 -7.63 0.24 9.99
C GLN A 200 -8.81 -0.47 9.35
N ILE A 201 -9.68 -0.99 10.20
CA ILE A 201 -11.01 -1.50 9.85
C ILE A 201 -12.00 -0.64 10.62
N ASP A 202 -12.92 -0.02 9.90
CA ASP A 202 -13.77 1.05 10.43
C ASP A 202 -12.89 2.15 11.09
N GLU A 203 -12.96 2.35 12.38
CA GLU A 203 -12.12 3.30 13.13
C GLU A 203 -11.07 2.61 14.00
N THR A 204 -10.92 1.28 13.88
CA THR A 204 -10.01 0.50 14.71
C THR A 204 -8.69 0.26 13.96
N VAL A 205 -7.57 0.68 14.56
CA VAL A 205 -6.24 0.38 14.03
C VAL A 205 -5.98 -1.11 14.17
N VAL A 206 -5.72 -1.77 13.06
CA VAL A 206 -5.51 -3.23 13.00
C VAL A 206 -4.04 -3.59 12.91
N CYS A 207 -3.23 -2.66 12.40
CA CYS A 207 -1.81 -2.85 12.23
C CYS A 207 -1.06 -1.78 12.99
N SER A 208 -0.65 -2.13 14.18
CA SER A 208 0.33 -1.36 14.94
C SER A 208 1.39 -2.34 15.44
N PHE A 209 2.61 -2.26 14.91
CA PHE A 209 3.77 -2.92 15.51
C PHE A 209 4.27 -2.14 16.73
N ASP A 210 3.84 -0.89 16.85
CA ASP A 210 4.28 0.02 17.89
C ASP A 210 3.07 0.52 18.69
N SER A 211 3.08 0.31 19.99
CA SER A 211 2.07 0.84 20.91
C SER A 211 1.98 2.37 20.86
N ASP A 212 3.06 3.04 20.45
CA ASP A 212 3.09 4.48 20.28
C ASP A 212 2.29 4.95 19.06
N CYS A 213 2.23 4.16 17.99
CA CYS A 213 1.43 4.44 16.81
C CYS A 213 -0.09 4.46 17.11
N GLU A 214 -0.55 3.62 18.03
CA GLU A 214 -1.96 3.57 18.44
C GLU A 214 -2.39 4.85 19.21
N LEU A 215 -1.48 5.43 19.98
CA LEU A 215 -1.70 6.68 20.70
C LEU A 215 -1.65 7.90 19.77
N ASP A 216 -0.68 7.95 18.87
CA ASP A 216 -0.54 9.03 17.88
C ASP A 216 -1.62 8.97 16.81
N ALA A 217 -2.16 7.78 16.49
CA ALA A 217 -3.29 7.64 15.59
C ALA A 217 -4.54 8.38 16.07
N LYS A 218 -4.67 8.66 17.37
CA LYS A 218 -5.82 9.38 17.98
C LYS A 218 -5.63 10.91 18.03
N ASP A 219 -4.39 11.43 17.91
CA ASP A 219 -4.13 12.90 17.96
C ASP A 219 -4.13 13.51 16.55
N ASN A 220 -5.32 13.91 16.09
CA ASN A 220 -5.50 14.55 14.78
C ASN A 220 -4.86 15.94 14.67
N SER A 221 -4.38 16.54 15.77
CA SER A 221 -3.85 17.91 15.75
C SER A 221 -2.41 18.01 15.27
N LYS A 222 -1.66 16.90 15.33
CA LYS A 222 -0.23 16.87 14.99
C LYS A 222 0.07 16.40 13.56
N TYR A 223 -0.87 15.70 12.93
CA TYR A 223 -0.64 15.02 11.68
C TYR A 223 -1.65 15.40 10.61
N LEU A 224 -1.15 15.62 9.41
CA LEU A 224 -1.94 15.56 8.18
C LEU A 224 -2.22 14.09 7.87
N ARG A 225 -3.49 13.73 7.77
CA ARG A 225 -3.91 12.35 7.47
C ARG A 225 -4.57 12.25 6.12
N VAL A 226 -4.16 11.25 5.37
CA VAL A 226 -4.77 10.85 4.11
C VAL A 226 -5.09 9.37 4.18
N SER A 227 -6.25 8.98 3.70
CA SER A 227 -6.70 7.60 3.73
C SER A 227 -7.09 7.10 2.34
N LYS A 228 -6.90 5.79 2.13
CA LYS A 228 -7.28 5.06 0.93
C LYS A 228 -7.98 3.77 1.32
N GLU A 229 -9.20 3.59 0.88
CA GLU A 229 -9.91 2.32 1.01
C GLU A 229 -9.28 1.27 0.09
N LEU A 230 -9.04 0.09 0.64
CA LEU A 230 -8.46 -1.06 -0.03
C LEU A 230 -9.57 -2.04 -0.45
N LYS A 231 -9.26 -2.89 -1.43
CA LYS A 231 -10.22 -3.85 -2.00
C LYS A 231 -10.80 -4.85 -0.97
N ASN A 232 -10.04 -5.16 0.05
CA ASN A 232 -10.46 -6.08 1.10
C ASN A 232 -11.31 -5.43 2.22
N GLY A 233 -11.73 -4.17 2.05
CA GLY A 233 -12.50 -3.41 3.04
C GLY A 233 -11.67 -2.77 4.14
N MET A 234 -10.34 -2.96 4.17
CA MET A 234 -9.46 -2.22 5.06
C MET A 234 -9.18 -0.82 4.51
N THR A 235 -8.71 0.07 5.37
CA THR A 235 -8.28 1.41 4.96
C THR A 235 -6.81 1.61 5.31
N LEU A 236 -6.01 1.99 4.31
CA LEU A 236 -4.65 2.47 4.50
C LEU A 236 -4.72 3.94 4.92
N VAL A 237 -4.07 4.29 6.02
CA VAL A 237 -3.98 5.67 6.50
C VAL A 237 -2.51 6.06 6.57
N LEU A 238 -2.18 7.16 5.93
CA LEU A 238 -0.89 7.82 5.97
C LEU A 238 -0.97 9.06 6.85
N SER A 239 -0.03 9.19 7.78
CA SER A 239 0.04 10.31 8.74
C SER A 239 1.37 11.04 8.58
N ALA A 240 1.36 12.26 8.07
CA ALA A 240 2.54 13.11 7.91
C ALA A 240 2.59 14.16 9.03
N SER A 241 3.72 14.29 9.70
CA SER A 241 3.88 15.28 10.78
C SER A 241 3.83 16.71 10.24
N TYR A 242 3.01 17.56 10.85
CA TYR A 242 3.03 19.00 10.54
C TYR A 242 4.36 19.66 10.87
N ASP A 243 5.14 19.10 11.80
CA ASP A 243 6.48 19.62 12.11
C ASP A 243 7.45 19.36 10.97
N ASP A 244 7.43 18.16 10.36
CA ASP A 244 8.24 17.83 9.19
C ASP A 244 7.89 18.73 8.00
N ILE A 245 6.59 18.92 7.74
CA ILE A 245 6.11 19.79 6.66
C ILE A 245 6.61 21.24 6.89
N ARG A 246 6.61 21.70 8.13
CA ARG A 246 7.14 23.02 8.48
C ARG A 246 8.67 23.09 8.33
N GLN A 247 9.38 22.08 8.75
CA GLN A 247 10.85 22.02 8.63
C GLN A 247 11.27 22.10 7.15
N ILE A 248 10.70 21.29 6.29
CA ILE A 248 10.95 21.31 4.85
C ILE A 248 10.72 22.71 4.26
N ARG A 249 9.65 23.36 4.70
CA ARG A 249 9.36 24.74 4.28
C ARG A 249 10.48 25.73 4.66
N TYR A 250 11.03 25.63 5.86
CA TYR A 250 12.15 26.47 6.28
C TYR A 250 13.42 26.16 5.52
N GLU A 251 13.73 24.89 5.27
CA GLU A 251 14.92 24.47 4.51
C GLU A 251 14.87 24.99 3.08
N ILE A 252 13.78 24.78 2.35
CA ILE A 252 13.59 25.29 0.98
C ILE A 252 13.60 26.82 0.96
N GLY A 253 12.94 27.47 1.92
CA GLY A 253 12.94 28.93 2.03
C GLY A 253 14.34 29.51 2.23
N PHE A 254 15.18 28.87 3.04
CA PHE A 254 16.57 29.27 3.27
C PHE A 254 17.45 29.07 2.03
N GLU A 255 17.28 27.94 1.31
CA GLU A 255 18.00 27.70 0.05
C GLU A 255 17.67 28.74 -1.02
N ILE A 256 16.38 29.07 -1.19
CA ILE A 256 15.94 30.10 -2.13
C ILE A 256 16.55 31.47 -1.76
N LEU A 257 16.49 31.82 -0.47
CA LEU A 257 17.07 33.08 0.02
C LEU A 257 18.58 33.17 -0.27
N PHE A 258 19.30 32.06 -0.02
CA PHE A 258 20.73 31.96 -0.29
C PHE A 258 21.04 32.17 -1.78
N VAL A 259 20.31 31.49 -2.66
CA VAL A 259 20.47 31.66 -4.13
C VAL A 259 20.22 33.11 -4.55
N VAL A 260 19.16 33.75 -4.05
CA VAL A 260 18.84 35.14 -4.34
C VAL A 260 19.94 36.08 -3.89
N LEU A 261 20.52 35.87 -2.70
CA LEU A 261 21.64 36.69 -2.19
C LEU A 261 22.90 36.52 -3.05
N VAL A 262 23.24 35.29 -3.46
CA VAL A 262 24.39 35.00 -4.34
C VAL A 262 24.21 35.71 -5.69
N LEU A 263 23.03 35.57 -6.32
CA LEU A 263 22.72 36.22 -7.59
C LEU A 263 22.76 37.77 -7.46
N SER A 264 22.19 38.30 -6.38
CA SER A 264 22.24 39.75 -6.11
C SER A 264 23.66 40.29 -5.98
N ALA A 265 24.53 39.58 -5.24
CA ALA A 265 25.93 39.91 -5.12
C ALA A 265 26.66 39.88 -6.48
N PHE A 266 26.39 38.81 -7.27
CA PHE A 266 26.96 38.68 -8.62
C PHE A 266 26.58 39.84 -9.55
N PHE A 267 25.30 40.19 -9.62
CA PHE A 267 24.84 41.32 -10.43
C PHE A 267 25.39 42.66 -9.92
N THR A 268 25.52 42.81 -8.60
CA THR A 268 26.14 44.02 -8.02
C THR A 268 27.60 44.15 -8.44
N ILE A 269 28.39 43.08 -8.43
CA ILE A 269 29.77 43.06 -8.89
C ILE A 269 29.85 43.44 -10.38
N ILE A 270 28.98 42.87 -11.21
CA ILE A 270 28.91 43.24 -12.65
C ILE A 270 28.57 44.72 -12.82
N ALA A 271 27.58 45.22 -12.09
CA ALA A 271 27.20 46.64 -12.16
C ALA A 271 28.37 47.57 -11.80
N ILE A 272 29.09 47.25 -10.71
CA ILE A 272 30.30 48.02 -10.32
C ILE A 272 31.36 47.95 -11.42
N PHE A 273 31.58 46.77 -12.01
CA PHE A 273 32.55 46.60 -13.09
C PHE A 273 32.17 47.47 -14.33
N VAL A 274 30.90 47.39 -14.75
CA VAL A 274 30.38 48.19 -15.89
C VAL A 274 30.52 49.70 -15.61
N VAL A 275 30.13 50.16 -14.43
CA VAL A 275 30.24 51.57 -14.05
C VAL A 275 31.70 52.00 -14.08
N ARG A 276 32.61 51.25 -13.48
CA ARG A 276 34.04 51.64 -13.39
C ARG A 276 34.78 51.55 -14.73
N LYS A 277 34.51 50.51 -15.53
CA LYS A 277 35.25 50.23 -16.76
C LYS A 277 34.66 50.88 -18.02
N ILE A 278 33.35 51.15 -18.03
CA ILE A 278 32.66 51.68 -19.21
C ILE A 278 32.08 53.05 -18.95
N VAL A 279 31.26 53.23 -17.94
CA VAL A 279 30.51 54.46 -17.72
C VAL A 279 31.45 55.61 -17.26
N ALA A 280 32.33 55.38 -16.32
CA ALA A 280 33.23 56.42 -15.78
C ALA A 280 34.23 56.96 -16.82
N PRO A 281 34.88 56.12 -17.65
CA PRO A 281 35.71 56.64 -18.76
C PRO A 281 34.93 57.40 -19.81
N LEU A 282 33.72 56.90 -20.20
CA LEU A 282 32.84 57.58 -21.16
C LEU A 282 32.43 59.00 -20.65
N LYS A 283 32.10 59.07 -19.36
CA LYS A 283 31.77 60.38 -18.73
C LYS A 283 32.97 61.32 -18.79
N LYS A 284 34.19 60.83 -18.47
CA LYS A 284 35.41 61.64 -18.58
C LYS A 284 35.68 62.15 -20.01
N LEU A 285 35.45 61.29 -21.03
CA LEU A 285 35.56 61.65 -22.43
C LEU A 285 34.52 62.74 -22.83
N ALA A 286 33.28 62.59 -22.39
CA ALA A 286 32.22 63.58 -22.62
C ALA A 286 32.56 64.93 -21.98
N ASP A 287 32.99 64.94 -20.71
CA ASP A 287 33.40 66.09 -19.98
C ASP A 287 34.62 66.78 -20.66
N ALA A 288 35.58 66.00 -21.16
CA ALA A 288 36.73 66.50 -21.93
C ALA A 288 36.31 67.14 -23.26
N SER A 289 35.36 66.50 -23.98
CA SER A 289 34.81 67.11 -25.23
C SER A 289 34.10 68.43 -24.99
N VAL A 290 33.36 68.55 -23.92
CA VAL A 290 32.69 69.82 -23.56
C VAL A 290 33.70 70.89 -23.22
N LYS A 291 34.77 70.58 -22.50
CA LYS A 291 35.86 71.55 -22.21
C LYS A 291 36.59 72.05 -23.49
N LEU A 292 36.90 71.09 -24.37
CA LEU A 292 37.49 71.42 -25.68
C LEU A 292 36.58 72.32 -26.51
N SER A 293 35.30 72.10 -26.54
CA SER A 293 34.31 72.92 -27.24
C SER A 293 34.23 74.35 -26.68
N ASN A 294 34.53 74.52 -25.41
CA ASN A 294 34.55 75.83 -24.74
C ASN A 294 35.91 76.54 -24.80
N GLY A 295 36.87 75.97 -25.56
CA GLY A 295 38.21 76.65 -25.78
C GLY A 295 39.24 76.29 -24.70
N ASP A 296 38.95 75.36 -23.77
CA ASP A 296 39.91 74.93 -22.78
C ASP A 296 40.66 73.67 -23.34
N TYR A 297 41.91 73.87 -23.81
CA TYR A 297 42.79 72.89 -24.43
C TYR A 297 43.63 72.10 -23.41
N ASN A 298 43.47 72.38 -22.11
CA ASN A 298 44.24 71.75 -21.05
C ASN A 298 43.49 70.53 -20.49
N VAL A 299 43.24 69.51 -21.36
CA VAL A 299 42.47 68.32 -21.04
C VAL A 299 43.40 67.13 -21.00
N GLU A 300 43.54 66.47 -19.82
CA GLU A 300 44.20 65.16 -19.69
C GLU A 300 43.31 64.08 -20.28
N PHE A 301 43.77 63.50 -21.39
CA PHE A 301 43.19 62.23 -21.93
C PHE A 301 43.79 61.06 -21.19
N LEU A 302 42.92 60.10 -20.77
CA LEU A 302 43.25 58.84 -20.10
C LEU A 302 44.47 58.12 -20.70
N ASN A 303 45.44 57.79 -19.87
CA ASN A 303 46.37 56.68 -20.08
C ASN A 303 45.75 55.35 -19.60
#